data_daa3ae7a73aea33439af678a7bb7f434
#
_entry.id   daa3ae7a73aea33439af678a7bb7f434
#
_cell.length_a   1.000
_cell.length_b   1.000
_cell.length_c   1.000
_cell.angle_alpha   90.00
_cell.angle_beta   90.00
_cell.angle_gamma   90.00
#
_symmetry.space_group_name_H-M   'P 1'
#
loop_
_entity.id
_entity.type
_entity.pdbx_description
1 polymer ?
#
loop_
_entity_poly.entity_id
_entity_poly.type
_entity_poly.pdbx_seq_one_letter_code
_entity_poly.pdbx_strand_id
1 'polypeptide(L)'
;MEQQKALERSIYWHNLIIIALFCSCTLSPALIFFTTGPGEWPYLLAFLAIGYWISRLPLSFYDRIQWSKKTVFYKKLGVHHFKKLATNGDFINRSIRKRFPLHRNVSNYASLEAKWKETYVIEKSHSVLFVFCLLTCVYALVIGAYGIAIFLGVGNLFLNYYPNLLQQYNRIRYRNLLDKYSWKNEN
;
A
#
# COMPACT_ATOMS: atom_id res chain seq x y z
N MET A 1 13.91 16.29 22.43
CA MET A 1 13.48 16.99 21.21
C MET A 1 14.32 16.60 19.99
N GLU A 2 15.66 16.64 20.04
CA GLU A 2 16.52 16.26 18.92
C GLU A 2 16.43 14.80 18.48
N GLN A 3 16.38 13.85 19.42
CA GLN A 3 16.24 12.42 19.10
C GLN A 3 14.94 12.11 18.37
N GLN A 4 13.85 12.79 18.70
CA GLN A 4 12.57 12.61 18.00
C GLN A 4 12.62 13.14 16.59
N LYS A 5 13.21 14.31 16.36
CA LYS A 5 13.42 14.87 15.01
C LYS A 5 14.32 13.98 14.15
N ALA A 6 15.37 13.39 14.74
CA ALA A 6 16.26 12.45 14.06
C ALA A 6 15.53 11.16 13.67
N LEU A 7 14.65 10.64 14.53
CA LEU A 7 13.79 9.49 14.26
C LEU A 7 12.83 9.77 13.09
N GLU A 8 12.09 10.88 13.16
CA GLU A 8 11.15 11.29 12.10
C GLU A 8 11.86 11.46 10.75
N ARG A 9 13.03 12.08 10.73
CA ARG A 9 13.87 12.23 9.54
C ARG A 9 14.31 10.86 8.99
N SER A 10 14.71 9.92 9.86
CA SER A 10 15.11 8.57 9.44
C SER A 10 13.94 7.81 8.81
N ILE A 11 12.75 7.87 9.41
CA ILE A 11 11.53 7.26 8.87
C ILE A 11 11.17 7.88 7.51
N TYR A 12 11.23 9.20 7.42
CA TYR A 12 10.95 9.95 6.19
C TYR A 12 11.84 9.49 5.02
N TRP A 13 13.16 9.43 5.22
CA TRP A 13 14.08 9.01 4.16
C TRP A 13 13.87 7.55 3.71
N HIS A 14 13.62 6.63 4.63
CA HIS A 14 13.31 5.24 4.26
C HIS A 14 12.02 5.15 3.44
N ASN A 15 10.99 5.89 3.83
CA ASN A 15 9.73 5.91 3.08
C ASN A 15 9.92 6.57 1.70
N LEU A 16 10.68 7.65 1.61
CA LEU A 16 10.95 8.34 0.36
C LEU A 16 11.64 7.44 -0.67
N ILE A 17 12.63 6.64 -0.26
CA ILE A 17 13.31 5.68 -1.14
C ILE A 17 12.31 4.66 -1.69
N ILE A 18 11.45 4.10 -0.86
CA ILE A 18 10.45 3.12 -1.29
C ILE A 18 9.44 3.76 -2.25
N ILE A 19 8.97 4.98 -1.96
CA ILE A 19 8.06 5.72 -2.83
C ILE A 19 8.73 6.03 -4.17
N ALA A 20 10.00 6.46 -4.18
CA ALA A 20 10.75 6.73 -5.40
C ALA A 20 10.89 5.47 -6.27
N LEU A 21 11.25 4.33 -5.68
CA LEU A 21 11.31 3.04 -6.38
C LEU A 21 9.94 2.65 -6.95
N PHE A 22 8.88 2.82 -6.16
CA PHE A 22 7.51 2.56 -6.59
C PHE A 22 7.13 3.41 -7.81
N CYS A 23 7.35 4.73 -7.73
CA CYS A 23 7.06 5.65 -8.84
C CYS A 23 7.87 5.30 -10.10
N SER A 24 9.15 4.95 -9.94
CA SER A 24 10.01 4.57 -11.05
C SER A 24 9.57 3.27 -11.74
N CYS A 25 9.03 2.30 -10.98
CA CYS A 25 8.67 1.00 -11.54
C CYS A 25 7.22 0.92 -12.04
N THR A 26 6.34 1.86 -11.70
CA THR A 26 4.91 1.80 -12.09
C THR A 26 4.43 3.08 -12.76
N LEU A 27 4.49 4.20 -12.05
CA LEU A 27 3.88 5.44 -12.53
C LEU A 27 4.65 6.04 -13.71
N SER A 28 5.99 6.11 -13.63
CA SER A 28 6.79 6.69 -14.72
C SER A 28 6.67 5.91 -16.03
N PRO A 29 6.79 4.57 -16.08
CA PRO A 29 6.58 3.82 -17.30
C PRO A 29 5.17 3.97 -17.88
N ALA A 30 4.14 4.04 -17.05
CA ALA A 30 2.77 4.27 -17.50
C ALA A 30 2.63 5.68 -18.11
N LEU A 31 3.19 6.72 -17.48
CA LEU A 31 3.15 8.07 -18.03
C LEU A 31 3.94 8.20 -19.34
N ILE A 32 5.14 7.62 -19.43
CA ILE A 32 5.95 7.58 -20.66
C ILE A 32 5.16 6.90 -21.78
N PHE A 33 4.47 5.80 -21.48
CA PHE A 33 3.64 5.10 -22.48
C PHE A 33 2.59 6.01 -23.11
N PHE A 34 1.95 6.90 -22.35
CA PHE A 34 0.95 7.84 -22.86
C PHE A 34 1.50 9.15 -23.42
N THR A 35 2.69 9.58 -22.99
CA THR A 35 3.22 10.89 -23.37
C THR A 35 4.16 10.84 -24.57
N THR A 36 4.98 9.81 -24.66
CA THR A 36 6.00 9.63 -25.72
C THR A 36 5.92 8.29 -26.42
N GLY A 37 5.11 7.36 -25.90
CA GLY A 37 4.88 6.03 -26.44
C GLY A 37 3.62 5.98 -27.33
N PRO A 38 3.15 4.76 -27.65
CA PRO A 38 1.99 4.54 -28.51
C PRO A 38 0.64 4.76 -27.80
N GLY A 39 0.62 5.13 -26.54
CA GLY A 39 -0.60 5.36 -25.78
C GLY A 39 -1.25 6.71 -26.14
N GLU A 40 -2.57 6.76 -26.17
CA GLU A 40 -3.33 7.97 -26.50
C GLU A 40 -3.82 8.72 -25.28
N TRP A 41 -3.76 10.05 -25.32
CA TRP A 41 -4.16 10.97 -24.27
C TRP A 41 -5.59 10.78 -23.71
N PRO A 42 -6.62 10.53 -24.53
CA PRO A 42 -7.97 10.34 -24.00
C PRO A 42 -8.07 9.19 -23.02
N TYR A 43 -7.35 8.09 -23.26
CA TYR A 43 -7.32 6.94 -22.34
C TYR A 43 -6.62 7.26 -21.03
N LEU A 44 -5.51 8.02 -21.07
CA LEU A 44 -4.87 8.50 -19.84
C LEU A 44 -5.86 9.29 -18.98
N LEU A 45 -6.55 10.27 -19.56
CA LEU A 45 -7.52 11.08 -18.86
C LEU A 45 -8.69 10.24 -18.30
N ALA A 46 -9.21 9.31 -19.09
CA ALA A 46 -10.26 8.39 -18.65
C ALA A 46 -9.81 7.53 -17.46
N PHE A 47 -8.58 6.97 -17.51
CA PHE A 47 -8.05 6.12 -16.43
C PHE A 47 -7.78 6.92 -15.16
N LEU A 48 -7.32 8.17 -15.28
CA LEU A 48 -7.17 9.09 -14.15
C LEU A 48 -8.53 9.44 -13.54
N ALA A 49 -9.55 9.68 -14.36
CA ALA A 49 -10.92 9.94 -13.88
C ALA A 49 -11.48 8.72 -13.12
N ILE A 50 -11.30 7.50 -13.64
CA ILE A 50 -11.70 6.27 -12.94
C ILE A 50 -10.95 6.15 -11.60
N GLY A 51 -9.64 6.41 -11.58
CA GLY A 51 -8.84 6.42 -10.35
C GLY A 51 -9.37 7.44 -9.34
N TYR A 52 -9.75 8.64 -9.78
CA TYR A 52 -10.38 9.65 -8.93
C TYR A 52 -11.68 9.13 -8.30
N TRP A 53 -12.56 8.50 -9.06
CA TRP A 53 -13.81 7.92 -8.54
C TRP A 53 -13.53 6.83 -7.49
N ILE A 54 -12.55 5.96 -7.71
CA ILE A 54 -12.13 4.95 -6.73
C ILE A 54 -11.64 5.62 -5.44
N SER A 55 -10.92 6.75 -5.54
CA SER A 55 -10.47 7.49 -4.37
C SER A 55 -11.62 8.06 -3.52
N ARG A 56 -12.83 8.19 -4.07
CA ARG A 56 -14.04 8.68 -3.38
C ARG A 56 -14.87 7.57 -2.75
N LEU A 57 -14.55 6.31 -2.98
CA LEU A 57 -15.29 5.19 -2.40
C LEU A 57 -15.24 5.22 -0.86
N PRO A 58 -16.36 4.91 -0.18
CA PRO A 58 -16.44 4.91 1.28
C PRO A 58 -15.61 3.76 1.87
N LEU A 59 -15.22 3.87 3.14
CA LEU A 59 -14.44 2.84 3.82
C LEU A 59 -15.15 1.49 3.88
N SER A 60 -16.49 1.51 3.96
CA SER A 60 -17.32 0.29 3.94
C SER A 60 -17.16 -0.53 2.65
N PHE A 61 -16.80 0.10 1.54
CA PHE A 61 -16.46 -0.59 0.30
C PHE A 61 -15.24 -1.49 0.51
N TYR A 62 -14.18 -0.98 1.15
CA TYR A 62 -12.93 -1.71 1.42
C TYR A 62 -13.13 -2.88 2.40
N ASP A 63 -14.13 -2.80 3.29
CA ASP A 63 -14.52 -3.93 4.13
C ASP A 63 -15.25 -5.03 3.34
N ARG A 64 -16.02 -4.65 2.30
CA ARG A 64 -16.74 -5.61 1.43
C ARG A 64 -15.81 -6.36 0.50
N ILE A 65 -14.83 -5.68 -0.09
CA ILE A 65 -13.86 -6.29 -1.02
C ILE A 65 -12.72 -7.02 -0.29
N GLN A 66 -12.71 -7.02 1.03
CA GLN A 66 -11.72 -7.74 1.81
C GLN A 66 -11.83 -9.25 1.56
N TRP A 67 -10.74 -9.88 1.10
CA TRP A 67 -10.72 -11.28 0.68
C TRP A 67 -11.05 -12.27 1.81
N SER A 68 -10.64 -11.96 3.05
CA SER A 68 -10.90 -12.83 4.19
C SER A 68 -10.88 -12.04 5.50
N LYS A 69 -11.66 -12.49 6.48
CA LYS A 69 -11.61 -11.99 7.87
C LYS A 69 -10.58 -12.74 8.73
N LYS A 70 -9.86 -13.72 8.17
CA LYS A 70 -8.89 -14.56 8.88
C LYS A 70 -7.47 -14.26 8.43
N THR A 71 -6.56 -13.98 9.36
CA THR A 71 -5.14 -13.71 9.08
C THR A 71 -4.41 -14.88 8.44
N VAL A 72 -4.87 -16.12 8.69
CA VAL A 72 -4.30 -17.35 8.13
C VAL A 72 -4.36 -17.35 6.60
N PHE A 73 -5.45 -16.84 6.00
CA PHE A 73 -5.60 -16.73 4.56
C PHE A 73 -4.44 -15.93 3.93
N TYR A 74 -4.16 -14.74 4.46
CA TYR A 74 -3.08 -13.87 3.96
C TYR A 74 -1.68 -14.45 4.20
N LYS A 75 -1.50 -15.21 5.29
CA LYS A 75 -0.24 -15.93 5.54
C LYS A 75 0.02 -16.98 4.47
N LYS A 76 -1.00 -17.73 4.05
CA LYS A 76 -0.91 -18.70 2.94
C LYS A 76 -0.54 -18.04 1.60
N LEU A 77 -1.00 -16.80 1.36
CA LEU A 77 -0.63 -16.00 0.19
C LEU A 77 0.78 -15.35 0.28
N GLY A 78 1.55 -15.63 1.31
CA GLY A 78 2.90 -15.10 1.46
C GLY A 78 2.96 -13.62 1.92
N VAL A 79 1.83 -12.99 2.28
CA VAL A 79 1.77 -11.58 2.68
C VAL A 79 2.68 -11.27 3.87
N HIS A 80 2.92 -12.23 4.76
CA HIS A 80 3.82 -12.07 5.90
C HIS A 80 5.30 -11.95 5.48
N HIS A 81 5.70 -12.55 4.35
CA HIS A 81 7.04 -12.37 3.77
C HIS A 81 7.15 -10.99 3.12
N PHE A 82 6.12 -10.58 2.36
CA PHE A 82 6.05 -9.26 1.75
C PHE A 82 6.13 -8.13 2.80
N LYS A 83 5.50 -8.31 3.98
CA LYS A 83 5.58 -7.38 5.10
C LYS A 83 7.02 -7.03 5.51
N LYS A 84 7.97 -7.94 5.35
CA LYS A 84 9.38 -7.68 5.70
C LYS A 84 10.00 -6.57 4.85
N LEU A 85 9.55 -6.45 3.60
CA LEU A 85 10.08 -5.51 2.59
C LEU A 85 9.24 -4.22 2.47
N ALA A 86 8.01 -4.24 3.00
CA ALA A 86 7.09 -3.11 2.88
C ALA A 86 7.55 -1.88 3.68
N THR A 87 7.03 -0.72 3.30
CA THR A 87 7.14 0.55 4.05
C THR A 87 6.68 0.32 5.50
N ASN A 88 7.47 0.75 6.47
CA ASN A 88 7.28 0.43 7.89
C ASN A 88 7.26 -1.09 8.19
N GLY A 89 7.84 -1.90 7.31
CA GLY A 89 7.97 -3.34 7.47
C GLY A 89 9.01 -3.73 8.54
N ASP A 90 9.14 -5.04 8.74
CA ASP A 90 9.99 -5.57 9.81
C ASP A 90 11.47 -5.20 9.63
N PHE A 91 11.95 -5.08 8.37
CA PHE A 91 13.34 -4.68 8.06
C PHE A 91 13.61 -3.24 8.48
N ILE A 92 12.75 -2.30 8.09
CA ILE A 92 12.87 -0.87 8.44
C ILE A 92 12.74 -0.69 9.95
N ASN A 93 11.74 -1.32 10.57
CA ASN A 93 11.55 -1.26 12.00
C ASN A 93 12.75 -1.81 12.79
N ARG A 94 13.42 -2.85 12.28
CA ARG A 94 14.66 -3.37 12.89
C ARG A 94 15.80 -2.35 12.80
N SER A 95 15.96 -1.69 11.65
CA SER A 95 16.97 -0.65 11.45
C SER A 95 16.71 0.55 12.37
N ILE A 96 15.45 1.00 12.47
CA ILE A 96 15.06 2.10 13.35
C ILE A 96 15.28 1.75 14.82
N ARG A 97 14.90 0.55 15.27
CA ARG A 97 15.09 0.11 16.67
C ARG A 97 16.56 -0.02 17.07
N LYS A 98 17.46 -0.35 16.13
CA LYS A 98 18.91 -0.33 16.41
C LYS A 98 19.41 1.07 16.78
N ARG A 99 18.85 2.11 16.15
CA ARG A 99 19.21 3.52 16.37
C ARG A 99 18.41 4.17 17.51
N PHE A 100 17.15 3.73 17.69
CA PHE A 100 16.19 4.28 18.63
C PHE A 100 15.50 3.13 19.41
N PRO A 101 16.16 2.53 20.42
CA PRO A 101 15.68 1.32 21.10
C PRO A 101 14.30 1.47 21.78
N LEU A 102 13.97 2.69 22.23
CA LEU A 102 12.71 3.00 22.91
C LEU A 102 11.55 3.23 21.92
N HIS A 103 11.83 3.31 20.62
CA HIS A 103 10.78 3.54 19.63
C HIS A 103 9.86 2.33 19.48
N ARG A 104 8.54 2.58 19.65
CA ARG A 104 7.47 1.60 19.41
C ARG A 104 6.46 2.20 18.45
N ASN A 105 6.14 1.49 17.36
CA ASN A 105 5.12 1.91 16.39
C ASN A 105 3.71 2.00 16.99
N VAL A 106 3.45 1.22 18.04
CA VAL A 106 2.19 1.19 18.78
C VAL A 106 2.55 1.20 20.26
N SER A 107 2.16 2.24 20.97
CA SER A 107 2.46 2.42 22.40
C SER A 107 1.20 2.38 23.28
N ASN A 108 0.04 2.77 22.73
CA ASN A 108 -1.22 2.88 23.44
C ASN A 108 -2.42 2.63 22.50
N TYR A 109 -3.64 2.65 23.09
CA TYR A 109 -4.89 2.44 22.34
C TYR A 109 -5.05 3.43 21.19
N ALA A 110 -4.84 4.72 21.43
CA ALA A 110 -4.99 5.77 20.41
C ALA A 110 -4.03 5.57 19.22
N SER A 111 -2.77 5.19 19.49
CA SER A 111 -1.80 4.88 18.42
C SER A 111 -2.17 3.62 17.64
N LEU A 112 -2.79 2.63 18.29
CA LEU A 112 -3.27 1.42 17.65
C LEU A 112 -4.48 1.72 16.74
N GLU A 113 -5.43 2.53 17.21
CA GLU A 113 -6.59 2.98 16.43
C GLU A 113 -6.15 3.82 15.21
N ALA A 114 -5.19 4.73 15.39
CA ALA A 114 -4.63 5.50 14.29
C ALA A 114 -4.00 4.59 13.22
N LYS A 115 -3.25 3.56 13.62
CA LYS A 115 -2.69 2.56 12.70
C LYS A 115 -3.75 1.71 12.02
N TRP A 116 -4.84 1.38 12.69
CA TRP A 116 -5.98 0.70 12.08
C TRP A 116 -6.63 1.56 10.99
N LYS A 117 -6.91 2.84 11.26
CA LYS A 117 -7.44 3.80 10.28
C LYS A 117 -6.48 4.03 9.10
N GLU A 118 -5.17 4.10 9.36
CA GLU A 118 -4.13 4.25 8.34
C GLU A 118 -4.17 3.13 7.29
N THR A 119 -4.54 1.89 7.68
CA THR A 119 -4.66 0.78 6.73
C THR A 119 -5.63 1.05 5.58
N TYR A 120 -6.74 1.72 5.85
CA TYR A 120 -7.71 2.09 4.81
C TYR A 120 -7.16 3.16 3.86
N VAL A 121 -6.45 4.16 4.39
CA VAL A 121 -5.86 5.23 3.58
C VAL A 121 -4.84 4.66 2.60
N ILE A 122 -3.97 3.77 3.11
CA ILE A 122 -2.93 3.12 2.29
C ILE A 122 -3.58 2.17 1.26
N GLU A 123 -4.56 1.34 1.67
CA GLU A 123 -5.28 0.45 0.75
C GLU A 123 -5.98 1.23 -0.36
N LYS A 124 -6.63 2.35 -0.01
CA LYS A 124 -7.27 3.25 -0.97
C LYS A 124 -6.27 3.75 -2.01
N SER A 125 -5.12 4.25 -1.58
CA SER A 125 -4.07 4.76 -2.48
C SER A 125 -3.56 3.68 -3.43
N HIS A 126 -3.26 2.49 -2.92
CA HIS A 126 -2.82 1.36 -3.76
C HIS A 126 -3.94 0.84 -4.66
N SER A 127 -5.21 0.92 -4.27
CA SER A 127 -6.35 0.52 -5.11
C SER A 127 -6.52 1.44 -6.31
N VAL A 128 -6.35 2.76 -6.13
CA VAL A 128 -6.35 3.73 -7.22
C VAL A 128 -5.26 3.40 -8.24
N LEU A 129 -4.04 3.19 -7.77
CA LEU A 129 -2.90 2.87 -8.63
C LEU A 129 -3.03 1.48 -9.26
N PHE A 130 -3.59 0.52 -8.53
CA PHE A 130 -3.87 -0.83 -9.04
C PHE A 130 -4.78 -0.78 -10.26
N VAL A 131 -5.90 -0.06 -10.17
CA VAL A 131 -6.86 0.04 -11.27
C VAL A 131 -6.29 0.86 -12.41
N PHE A 132 -5.60 1.96 -12.16
CA PHE A 132 -4.93 2.73 -13.19
C PHE A 132 -3.92 1.87 -13.99
N CYS A 133 -3.03 1.16 -13.31
CA CYS A 133 -2.06 0.27 -13.97
C CYS A 133 -2.75 -0.90 -14.68
N LEU A 134 -3.82 -1.46 -14.11
CA LEU A 134 -4.58 -2.55 -14.73
C LEU A 134 -5.22 -2.10 -16.05
N LEU A 135 -5.88 -0.95 -16.08
CA LEU A 135 -6.47 -0.38 -17.28
C LEU A 135 -5.42 -0.07 -18.34
N THR A 136 -4.26 0.48 -17.91
CA THR A 136 -3.12 0.72 -18.79
C THR A 136 -2.58 -0.59 -19.39
N CYS A 137 -2.48 -1.66 -18.57
CA CYS A 137 -2.08 -2.98 -19.09
C CYS A 137 -3.06 -3.51 -20.14
N VAL A 138 -4.34 -3.45 -19.85
CA VAL A 138 -5.38 -3.91 -20.80
C VAL A 138 -5.31 -3.12 -22.09
N TYR A 139 -5.21 -1.80 -22.02
CA TYR A 139 -5.07 -0.95 -23.20
C TYR A 139 -3.80 -1.27 -24.00
N ALA A 140 -2.66 -1.42 -23.30
CA ALA A 140 -1.40 -1.80 -23.94
C ALA A 140 -1.48 -3.17 -24.64
N LEU A 141 -2.19 -4.14 -24.08
CA LEU A 141 -2.44 -5.44 -24.72
C LEU A 141 -3.29 -5.28 -26.00
N VAL A 142 -4.33 -4.45 -25.95
CA VAL A 142 -5.23 -4.22 -27.11
C VAL A 142 -4.49 -3.61 -28.30
N ILE A 143 -3.55 -2.69 -28.06
CA ILE A 143 -2.76 -2.05 -29.13
C ILE A 143 -1.48 -2.81 -29.49
N GLY A 144 -1.26 -4.02 -28.93
CA GLY A 144 -0.09 -4.86 -29.23
C GLY A 144 1.21 -4.45 -28.52
N ALA A 145 1.17 -3.54 -27.56
CA ALA A 145 2.33 -3.09 -26.77
C ALA A 145 2.65 -4.07 -25.61
N TYR A 146 2.92 -5.33 -25.95
CA TYR A 146 3.06 -6.44 -24.98
C TYR A 146 4.17 -6.22 -23.96
N GLY A 147 5.29 -5.62 -24.33
CA GLY A 147 6.42 -5.37 -23.41
C GLY A 147 6.03 -4.50 -22.23
N ILE A 148 5.36 -3.37 -22.48
CA ILE A 148 4.90 -2.48 -21.40
C ILE A 148 3.76 -3.10 -20.61
N ALA A 149 2.87 -3.86 -21.25
CA ALA A 149 1.77 -4.56 -20.58
C ALA A 149 2.30 -5.57 -19.55
N ILE A 150 3.27 -6.41 -19.92
CA ILE A 150 3.90 -7.38 -19.03
C ILE A 150 4.64 -6.65 -17.89
N PHE A 151 5.43 -5.63 -18.22
CA PHE A 151 6.20 -4.87 -17.23
C PHE A 151 5.30 -4.23 -16.18
N LEU A 152 4.26 -3.50 -16.62
CA LEU A 152 3.30 -2.87 -15.72
C LEU A 152 2.46 -3.90 -14.96
N GLY A 153 2.08 -5.00 -15.59
CA GLY A 153 1.30 -6.07 -14.97
C GLY A 153 2.06 -6.72 -13.80
N VAL A 154 3.32 -7.07 -14.01
CA VAL A 154 4.19 -7.62 -12.95
C VAL A 154 4.42 -6.58 -11.85
N GLY A 155 4.76 -5.33 -12.22
CA GLY A 155 4.91 -4.23 -11.26
C GLY A 155 3.64 -4.00 -10.44
N ASN A 156 2.48 -3.98 -11.09
CA ASN A 156 1.18 -3.79 -10.43
C ASN A 156 0.85 -4.89 -9.43
N LEU A 157 1.19 -6.13 -9.75
CA LEU A 157 1.01 -7.26 -8.82
C LEU A 157 1.80 -7.04 -7.53
N PHE A 158 3.09 -6.72 -7.62
CA PHE A 158 3.95 -6.60 -6.44
C PHE A 158 3.81 -5.25 -5.72
N LEU A 159 3.58 -4.16 -6.46
CA LEU A 159 3.62 -2.80 -5.90
C LEU A 159 2.24 -2.24 -5.53
N ASN A 160 1.15 -2.85 -6.01
CA ASN A 160 -0.21 -2.41 -5.68
C ASN A 160 -1.06 -3.53 -5.06
N TYR A 161 -1.12 -4.70 -5.70
CA TYR A 161 -1.99 -5.78 -5.22
C TYR A 161 -1.50 -6.38 -3.89
N TYR A 162 -0.21 -6.73 -3.78
CA TYR A 162 0.34 -7.24 -2.52
C TYR A 162 0.30 -6.24 -1.37
N PRO A 163 0.60 -4.94 -1.55
CA PRO A 163 0.33 -3.92 -0.52
C PRO A 163 -1.14 -3.86 -0.08
N ASN A 164 -2.11 -3.97 -0.98
CA ASN A 164 -3.53 -4.03 -0.60
C ASN A 164 -3.81 -5.24 0.30
N LEU A 165 -3.32 -6.43 -0.06
CA LEU A 165 -3.45 -7.62 0.80
C LEU A 165 -2.78 -7.43 2.16
N LEU A 166 -1.64 -6.73 2.21
CA LEU A 166 -0.94 -6.42 3.45
C LEU A 166 -1.77 -5.48 4.34
N GLN A 167 -2.45 -4.48 3.77
CA GLN A 167 -3.30 -3.60 4.56
C GLN A 167 -4.52 -4.35 5.12
N GLN A 168 -5.15 -5.22 4.34
CA GLN A 168 -6.23 -6.09 4.82
C GLN A 168 -5.75 -7.01 5.95
N TYR A 169 -4.57 -7.62 5.82
CA TYR A 169 -3.95 -8.42 6.88
C TYR A 169 -3.68 -7.61 8.16
N ASN A 170 -3.11 -6.42 8.02
CA ASN A 170 -2.79 -5.55 9.15
C ASN A 170 -4.08 -5.04 9.84
N ARG A 171 -5.12 -4.71 9.08
CA ARG A 171 -6.44 -4.28 9.58
C ARG A 171 -7.06 -5.32 10.51
N ILE A 172 -7.05 -6.60 10.13
CA ILE A 172 -7.53 -7.68 10.98
C ILE A 172 -6.71 -7.76 12.28
N ARG A 173 -5.38 -7.68 12.17
CA ARG A 173 -4.50 -7.75 13.35
C ARG A 173 -4.73 -6.59 14.31
N TYR A 174 -4.85 -5.38 13.80
CA TYR A 174 -5.09 -4.20 14.63
C TYR A 174 -6.48 -4.26 15.26
N ARG A 175 -7.51 -4.70 14.53
CA ARG A 175 -8.85 -4.90 15.08
C ARG A 175 -8.84 -5.89 16.25
N ASN A 176 -8.25 -7.05 16.07
CA ASN A 176 -8.14 -8.06 17.14
C ASN A 176 -7.37 -7.55 18.39
N LEU A 177 -6.43 -6.62 18.20
CA LEU A 177 -5.74 -5.98 19.32
C LEU A 177 -6.63 -4.93 20.00
N LEU A 178 -7.37 -4.12 19.24
CA LEU A 178 -8.32 -3.14 19.78
C LEU A 178 -9.38 -3.82 20.62
N ASP A 179 -9.96 -4.94 20.14
CA ASP A 179 -10.95 -5.73 20.85
C ASP A 179 -10.41 -6.27 22.19
N LYS A 180 -9.13 -6.69 22.24
CA LYS A 180 -8.47 -7.11 23.48
C LYS A 180 -8.19 -5.97 24.45
N TYR A 181 -7.92 -4.77 23.95
CA TYR A 181 -7.71 -3.58 24.79
C TYR A 181 -9.01 -3.10 25.44
N SER A 182 -10.13 -3.08 24.69
CA SER A 182 -11.43 -2.71 25.23
C SER A 182 -11.86 -3.68 26.33
N TRP A 183 -11.78 -4.98 26.08
CA TRP A 183 -12.13 -6.00 27.07
C TRP A 183 -11.31 -5.90 28.38
N LYS A 184 -10.01 -5.56 28.30
CA LYS A 184 -9.16 -5.42 29.48
C LYS A 184 -9.48 -4.18 30.32
N ASN A 185 -10.11 -3.16 29.75
CA ASN A 185 -10.48 -1.94 30.45
C ASN A 185 -11.90 -1.97 31.03
N GLU A 186 -12.71 -2.96 30.62
CA GLU A 186 -14.10 -3.16 31.09
C GLU A 186 -14.18 -4.21 32.22
N ASN A 187 -13.12 -4.98 32.46
CA ASN A 187 -12.97 -6.00 33.52
C ASN A 187 -11.72 -5.74 34.36
#